data_efded73ae13ce4ea35b8757a6e4a61dd
#
_entry.id   efded73ae13ce4ea35b8757a6e4a61dd
#
_cell.length_a   1.000
_cell.length_b   1.000
_cell.length_c   1.000
_cell.angle_alpha   90.00
_cell.angle_beta   90.00
_cell.angle_gamma   90.00
#
_symmetry.space_group_name_H-M   'P 1'
#
loop_
_entity.id
_entity.type
_entity.pdbx_description
1 polymer ?
#
loop_
_entity_poly.entity_id
_entity_poly.type
_entity_poly.pdbx_seq_one_letter_code
_entity_poly.pdbx_strand_id
1 'polypeptide(L)'
;MRNKQGGTQKWCPECAAVRVVRGLPPSTFCWDTPNQRVYRREYEDIHYFRRGQQCRTCYHCWVSAEVPVDLIDELIELRNELRDIKKTAEAHSKEPEYGNLRLL
;
A
#
# COMPACT_ATOMS: atom_id res chain seq x y z
N MET A 1 -17.27 22.32 8.65
CA MET A 1 -18.17 21.74 8.61
C MET A 1 -17.98 20.41 8.56
N ARG A 2 -18.62 19.63 9.02
CA ARG A 2 -18.50 18.43 9.08
C ARG A 2 -19.11 17.70 8.02
N ASN A 3 -18.45 16.76 7.47
CA ASN A 3 -18.99 15.93 6.47
C ASN A 3 -19.90 14.94 7.14
N LYS A 4 -21.20 15.10 6.99
CA LYS A 4 -22.11 14.25 7.67
C LYS A 4 -22.06 12.84 7.22
N GLN A 5 -21.56 12.57 6.04
CA GLN A 5 -21.43 11.22 5.56
C GLN A 5 -20.13 10.60 5.89
N GLY A 6 -19.32 11.29 6.65
CA GLY A 6 -18.04 10.77 7.06
C GLY A 6 -17.00 10.86 6.00
N GLY A 7 -15.79 10.57 6.38
CA GLY A 7 -14.69 10.58 5.46
C GLY A 7 -13.60 11.50 5.93
N THR A 8 -12.40 11.21 5.49
CA THR A 8 -11.24 12.03 5.75
C THR A 8 -10.47 12.14 4.46
N GLN A 9 -9.54 13.07 4.43
CA GLN A 9 -8.73 13.25 3.22
C GLN A 9 -7.66 12.20 3.16
N LYS A 10 -7.64 11.46 2.08
CA LYS A 10 -6.66 10.40 1.87
C LYS A 10 -6.34 10.32 0.40
N TRP A 11 -5.26 9.63 0.10
CA TRP A 11 -4.87 9.45 -1.29
C TRP A 11 -5.80 8.45 -1.95
N CYS A 12 -6.35 8.83 -3.08
CA CYS A 12 -7.15 7.91 -3.90
C CYS A 12 -6.29 7.43 -5.05
N PRO A 13 -6.05 6.12 -5.15
CA PRO A 13 -5.17 5.61 -6.21
C PRO A 13 -5.75 5.82 -7.61
N GLU A 14 -7.06 5.86 -7.74
CA GLU A 14 -7.66 6.04 -9.05
C GLU A 14 -7.62 7.50 -9.48
N CYS A 15 -7.91 8.42 -8.57
CA CYS A 15 -7.81 9.84 -8.89
C CYS A 15 -6.36 10.32 -8.92
N ALA A 16 -5.46 9.57 -8.30
CA ALA A 16 -4.07 9.97 -8.13
C ALA A 16 -3.99 11.34 -7.47
N ALA A 17 -4.78 11.52 -6.44
CA ALA A 17 -4.85 12.79 -5.74
C ALA A 17 -5.49 12.58 -4.39
N VAL A 18 -5.34 13.56 -3.52
CA VAL A 18 -5.97 13.52 -2.21
C VAL A 18 -7.45 13.85 -2.38
N ARG A 19 -8.29 12.98 -1.86
CA ARG A 19 -9.73 13.15 -1.96
C ARG A 19 -10.36 12.84 -0.62
N VAL A 20 -11.64 13.16 -0.49
CA VAL A 20 -12.39 12.75 0.68
C VAL A 20 -12.75 11.28 0.48
N VAL A 21 -12.29 10.45 1.41
CA VAL A 21 -12.46 9.02 1.32
C VAL A 21 -13.21 8.57 2.57
N ARG A 22 -14.19 7.72 2.38
CA ARG A 22 -14.95 7.22 3.52
C ARG A 22 -14.69 5.73 3.70
N GLY A 23 -14.85 5.27 4.94
CA GLY A 23 -14.76 3.86 5.21
C GLY A 23 -15.99 3.14 4.73
N LEU A 24 -15.85 1.91 4.33
CA LEU A 24 -16.96 1.10 3.91
C LEU A 24 -17.16 -0.05 4.88
N PRO A 25 -18.42 -0.38 5.17
CA PRO A 25 -18.66 -1.56 6.00
C PRO A 25 -18.28 -2.82 5.23
N PRO A 26 -17.90 -3.86 5.94
CA PRO A 26 -17.47 -5.08 5.26
C PRO A 26 -18.51 -5.65 4.32
N SER A 27 -19.77 -5.48 4.64
CA SER A 27 -20.82 -6.05 3.81
C SER A 27 -20.94 -5.36 2.46
N THR A 28 -20.28 -4.22 2.28
CA THR A 28 -20.36 -3.48 1.04
C THR A 28 -19.47 -4.06 -0.04
N PHE A 29 -18.42 -4.80 0.38
CA PHE A 29 -17.48 -5.35 -0.58
C PHE A 29 -17.87 -6.73 -1.04
N CYS A 30 -17.66 -6.98 -2.30
CA CYS A 30 -17.91 -8.31 -2.86
C CYS A 30 -16.60 -9.06 -2.99
N TRP A 31 -15.74 -8.91 -2.02
CA TRP A 31 -14.46 -9.57 -2.09
C TRP A 31 -14.55 -10.91 -1.42
N ASP A 32 -13.63 -11.77 -1.75
CA ASP A 32 -13.63 -13.09 -1.17
C ASP A 32 -13.22 -13.07 0.28
N THR A 33 -12.67 -11.98 0.76
CA THR A 33 -12.35 -11.87 2.17
C THR A 33 -13.59 -11.47 2.93
N PRO A 34 -14.09 -12.30 3.79
CA PRO A 34 -15.36 -11.98 4.47
C PRO A 34 -15.24 -10.80 5.42
N ASN A 35 -14.07 -10.55 5.96
CA ASN A 35 -13.89 -9.45 6.89
C ASN A 35 -12.83 -8.51 6.43
N GLN A 36 -13.22 -7.44 5.74
CA GLN A 36 -12.27 -6.44 5.35
C GLN A 36 -11.76 -5.68 6.54
N ARG A 37 -12.62 -5.48 7.53
CA ARG A 37 -12.21 -4.79 8.75
C ARG A 37 -11.78 -5.84 9.74
N VAL A 38 -10.55 -6.28 9.61
CA VAL A 38 -10.09 -7.34 10.48
C VAL A 38 -8.64 -7.10 10.83
N TYR A 39 -8.34 -7.46 12.06
CA TYR A 39 -6.98 -7.40 12.55
C TYR A 39 -6.24 -8.62 12.04
N ARG A 40 -5.04 -8.38 11.54
CA ARG A 40 -4.22 -9.45 11.03
C ARG A 40 -2.84 -9.40 11.63
N ARG A 41 -2.25 -10.58 11.78
CA ARG A 41 -0.91 -10.68 12.30
C ARG A 41 -0.17 -11.66 11.42
N GLU A 42 0.81 -11.16 10.63
CA GLU A 42 1.54 -12.00 9.71
C GLU A 42 2.84 -12.50 10.32
N TYR A 43 3.50 -11.63 11.09
CA TYR A 43 4.70 -12.00 11.80
C TYR A 43 4.51 -11.51 13.22
N GLU A 44 5.44 -11.82 14.07
CA GLU A 44 5.31 -11.37 15.45
C GLU A 44 5.24 -9.86 15.57
N ASP A 45 5.90 -9.18 14.66
CA ASP A 45 5.96 -7.72 14.73
C ASP A 45 5.18 -7.03 13.63
N ILE A 46 4.45 -7.76 12.79
CA ILE A 46 3.67 -7.13 11.75
C ILE A 46 2.19 -7.35 12.04
N HIS A 47 1.59 -6.33 12.60
CA HIS A 47 0.18 -6.32 12.95
C HIS A 47 -0.50 -5.19 12.21
N TYR A 48 -1.63 -5.44 11.65
CA TYR A 48 -2.33 -4.39 10.94
C TYR A 48 -3.84 -4.64 10.97
N PHE A 49 -4.58 -3.59 10.68
CA PHE A 49 -6.02 -3.65 10.66
C PHE A 49 -6.48 -3.27 9.26
N ARG A 50 -7.19 -4.15 8.60
CA ARG A 50 -7.66 -3.91 7.24
C ARG A 50 -8.98 -3.19 7.27
N ARG A 51 -9.18 -2.32 6.29
CA ARG A 51 -10.36 -1.49 6.26
C ARG A 51 -10.72 -1.15 4.82
N GLY A 52 -11.99 -1.21 4.49
CA GLY A 52 -12.43 -0.81 3.16
C GLY A 52 -12.53 0.69 3.04
N GLN A 53 -12.25 1.20 1.86
CA GLN A 53 -12.27 2.63 1.60
C GLN A 53 -12.99 2.89 0.29
N GLN A 54 -13.62 4.03 0.18
CA GLN A 54 -14.23 4.45 -1.08
C GLN A 54 -14.01 5.95 -1.28
N CYS A 55 -13.51 6.31 -2.44
CA CYS A 55 -13.36 7.70 -2.80
C CYS A 55 -14.73 8.30 -3.06
N ARG A 56 -14.98 9.49 -2.51
CA ARG A 56 -16.26 10.13 -2.70
C ARG A 56 -16.35 10.87 -4.01
N THR A 57 -15.25 11.01 -4.72
CA THR A 57 -15.23 11.68 -6.01
C THR A 57 -15.44 10.71 -7.15
N CYS A 58 -14.65 9.65 -7.19
CA CYS A 58 -14.72 8.69 -8.29
C CYS A 58 -15.37 7.36 -7.91
N TYR A 59 -15.67 7.20 -6.62
CA TYR A 59 -16.34 6.00 -6.10
C TYR A 59 -15.51 4.73 -6.20
N HIS A 60 -14.23 4.88 -6.48
CA HIS A 60 -13.34 3.71 -6.49
C HIS A 60 -13.23 3.15 -5.08
N CYS A 61 -13.25 1.84 -4.96
CA CYS A 61 -13.16 1.16 -3.68
C CYS A 61 -11.88 0.36 -3.61
N TRP A 62 -11.27 0.34 -2.43
CA TRP A 62 -10.06 -0.46 -2.23
C TRP A 62 -9.94 -0.80 -0.75
N VAL A 63 -9.00 -1.68 -0.44
CA VAL A 63 -8.73 -2.03 0.95
C VAL A 63 -7.41 -1.40 1.35
N SER A 64 -7.40 -0.79 2.51
CA SER A 64 -6.19 -0.20 3.06
C SER A 64 -5.87 -0.92 4.36
N ALA A 65 -4.74 -0.58 4.94
CA ALA A 65 -4.33 -1.16 6.21
C ALA A 65 -3.79 -0.07 7.11
N GLU A 66 -4.05 -0.22 8.39
CA GLU A 66 -3.48 0.66 9.39
C GLU A 66 -2.33 -0.10 10.03
N VAL A 67 -1.14 0.44 9.94
CA VAL A 67 0.05 -0.19 10.46
C VAL A 67 0.83 0.82 11.29
N PRO A 68 1.70 0.34 12.18
CA PRO A 68 2.54 1.26 12.93
C PRO A 68 3.44 2.06 11.99
N VAL A 69 3.72 3.28 12.38
CA VAL A 69 4.56 4.16 11.57
C VAL A 69 5.95 3.58 11.38
N ASP A 70 6.45 2.87 12.37
CA ASP A 70 7.77 2.26 12.26
C ASP A 70 7.86 1.31 11.09
N LEU A 71 6.77 0.61 10.81
CA LEU A 71 6.74 -0.34 9.71
C LEU A 71 6.80 0.39 8.37
N ILE A 72 6.15 1.54 8.30
CA ILE A 72 6.21 2.35 7.09
C ILE A 72 7.63 2.87 6.86
N ASP A 73 8.28 3.32 7.93
CA ASP A 73 9.65 3.81 7.83
C ASP A 73 10.59 2.71 7.34
N GLU A 74 10.39 1.53 7.88
CA GLU A 74 11.19 0.38 7.47
C GLU A 74 10.95 0.04 6.00
N LEU A 75 9.71 0.10 5.56
CA LEU A 75 9.38 -0.17 4.17
C LEU A 75 10.04 0.83 3.24
N ILE A 76 10.03 2.10 3.61
CA ILE A 76 10.66 3.14 2.81
C ILE A 76 12.15 2.89 2.70
N GLU A 77 12.75 2.55 3.83
CA GLU A 77 14.19 2.29 3.86
C GLU A 77 14.55 1.10 2.97
N LEU A 78 13.78 0.03 3.08
CA LEU A 78 14.02 -1.15 2.26
C LEU A 78 13.84 -0.85 0.79
N ARG A 79 12.84 -0.06 0.46
CA ARG A 79 12.60 0.30 -0.94
C ARG A 79 13.75 1.11 -1.50
N ASN A 80 14.30 2.02 -0.69
CA ASN A 80 15.43 2.81 -1.14
C ASN A 80 16.66 1.94 -1.34
N GLU A 81 16.87 0.98 -0.44
CA GLU A 81 17.99 0.08 -0.57
C GLU A 81 17.87 -0.79 -1.80
N LEU A 82 16.67 -1.27 -2.07
CA LEU A 82 16.46 -2.06 -3.27
C LEU A 82 16.70 -1.25 -4.53
N ARG A 83 16.32 0.01 -4.50
CA ARG A 83 16.53 0.88 -5.63
C ARG A 83 18.01 1.09 -5.88
N ASP A 84 18.81 1.23 -4.82
CA ASP A 84 20.24 1.39 -4.95
C ASP A 84 20.90 0.13 -5.47
N ILE A 85 20.47 -1.01 -4.97
CA ILE A 85 20.99 -2.28 -5.45
C ILE A 85 20.69 -2.45 -6.94
N LYS A 86 19.48 -2.07 -7.35
CA LYS A 86 19.09 -2.19 -8.73
C LYS A 86 19.93 -1.30 -9.62
N LYS A 87 20.23 -0.10 -9.17
CA LYS A 87 21.08 0.81 -9.94
C LYS A 87 22.47 0.24 -10.11
N THR A 88 23.01 -0.33 -9.04
CA THR A 88 24.34 -0.92 -9.10
C THR A 88 24.35 -2.10 -10.06
N ALA A 89 23.33 -2.92 -10.00
CA ALA A 89 23.25 -4.08 -10.88
C ALA A 89 23.16 -3.65 -12.35
N GLU A 90 22.40 -2.60 -12.61
CA GLU A 90 22.28 -2.10 -13.97
C GLU A 90 23.60 -1.56 -14.49
N ALA A 91 24.33 -0.87 -13.62
CA ALA A 91 25.63 -0.35 -14.03
C ALA A 91 26.58 -1.48 -14.36
N HIS A 92 26.55 -2.54 -13.57
CA HIS A 92 27.43 -3.66 -13.83
C HIS A 92 27.00 -4.46 -15.04
N SER A 93 25.74 -4.54 -15.32
CA SER A 93 25.28 -5.34 -16.43
C SER A 93 25.66 -4.74 -17.77
N LYS A 94 26.18 -3.53 -17.78
CA LYS A 94 26.63 -2.94 -19.02
C LYS A 94 27.98 -3.45 -19.45
N GLU A 95 28.68 -4.16 -18.57
CA GLU A 95 29.99 -4.68 -18.92
C GLU A 95 29.84 -6.05 -19.50
N PRO A 96 30.44 -6.31 -20.64
CA PRO A 96 30.18 -7.57 -21.35
C PRO A 96 30.51 -8.81 -20.55
N GLU A 97 31.54 -8.76 -19.76
CA GLU A 97 31.95 -9.97 -19.07
C GLU A 97 31.02 -10.33 -17.94
N TYR A 98 30.10 -9.44 -17.61
CA TYR A 98 29.17 -9.74 -16.53
C TYR A 98 27.79 -10.08 -17.04
N GLY A 99 27.64 -10.23 -18.31
CA GLY A 99 26.31 -10.45 -18.85
C GLY A 99 25.64 -11.68 -18.31
N ASN A 100 26.42 -12.70 -18.00
CA ASN A 100 25.81 -13.91 -17.54
C ASN A 100 25.69 -13.97 -16.04
N LEU A 101 26.10 -12.96 -15.35
CA LEU A 101 25.93 -13.00 -13.92
C LEU A 101 24.61 -12.60 -13.45
N ARG A 102 23.82 -12.31 -14.33
CA ARG A 102 22.62 -11.86 -13.86
C ARG A 102 21.89 -12.77 -13.23
N LEU A 103 21.90 -13.45 -13.03
CA LEU A 103 21.25 -14.21 -12.37
C LEU A 103 20.77 -14.02 -11.30
N LEU A 104 20.62 -13.93 -11.08
CA LEU A 104 20.16 -13.85 -10.00
C LEU A 104 19.45 -13.31 -9.77
#